data_26d114695d68e456b6c500fbee7685df
#
_entry.id   26d114695d68e456b6c500fbee7685df
#
_cell.length_a   1.000
_cell.length_b   1.000
_cell.length_c   1.000
_cell.angle_alpha   90.00
_cell.angle_beta   90.00
_cell.angle_gamma   90.00
#
_symmetry.space_group_name_H-M   'P 1'
#
loop_
_entity.id
_entity.type
_entity.pdbx_description
1 polymer ?
#
loop_
_entity_poly.entity_id
_entity_poly.type
_entity_poly.pdbx_seq_one_letter_code
_entity_poly.pdbx_strand_id
1 'polypeptide(L)'
;DANRSVMLSLPYVEDGACSGNLLTDGLSGEGVTTDNGQWMSMRWVEFGKDYAPFMKLEFAEGKNMDAPGQILVNETFLKMMHWEDKPIGRQVRNGDRIAGNIVGVLKDFATSNAAYVAVQPMYATYLDRFSGNIQLRLKEPFDDNLKRLNEDMEKLFPTRDIVFSSFQKVIDDQNSTVTDFRNAALLAAITILFVTLMGLIGYINDEIQRRSKEIAIRKVNGAEASSILRLFSKDIFWISLPAVFLGGLGAWYIGGVWIEQFVEGVDFGICGFLLIAVSYTHLRAHETE
;
A
#
# COMPACT_ATOMS: atom_id res chain seq x y z
N ASP A 1 -25.92 14.41 -17.25
CA ASP A 1 -25.26 15.71 -17.53
C ASP A 1 -25.81 16.84 -16.65
N ALA A 2 -27.15 16.99 -16.49
CA ALA A 2 -27.71 18.06 -15.65
C ALA A 2 -27.20 17.99 -14.18
N ASN A 3 -27.16 16.81 -13.58
CA ASN A 3 -26.69 16.65 -12.20
C ASN A 3 -25.19 17.01 -12.03
N ARG A 4 -24.35 16.65 -13.00
CA ARG A 4 -22.94 17.05 -13.03
C ARG A 4 -22.80 18.57 -13.07
N SER A 5 -23.55 19.23 -13.95
CA SER A 5 -23.50 20.68 -14.06
C SER A 5 -23.89 21.38 -12.77
N VAL A 6 -24.90 20.87 -12.06
CA VAL A 6 -25.32 21.40 -10.76
C VAL A 6 -24.21 21.24 -9.71
N MET A 7 -23.58 20.05 -9.65
CA MET A 7 -22.48 19.80 -8.69
C MET A 7 -21.27 20.70 -8.97
N LEU A 8 -20.90 20.87 -10.24
CA LEU A 8 -19.78 21.74 -10.64
C LEU A 8 -20.06 23.23 -10.45
N SER A 9 -21.34 23.64 -10.35
CA SER A 9 -21.71 25.04 -10.09
C SER A 9 -21.63 25.45 -8.62
N LEU A 10 -21.38 24.50 -7.72
CA LEU A 10 -21.28 24.78 -6.29
C LEU A 10 -20.00 25.60 -5.99
N PRO A 11 -20.09 26.66 -5.17
CA PRO A 11 -19.01 27.63 -5.00
C PRO A 11 -17.74 27.07 -4.34
N TYR A 12 -17.86 25.96 -3.65
CA TYR A 12 -16.77 25.25 -2.96
C TYR A 12 -16.21 24.08 -3.78
N VAL A 13 -16.77 23.80 -4.95
CA VAL A 13 -16.22 22.83 -5.91
C VAL A 13 -15.25 23.58 -6.84
N GLU A 14 -14.06 23.03 -7.01
CA GLU A 14 -13.06 23.59 -7.91
C GLU A 14 -13.13 22.96 -9.30
N ASP A 15 -13.22 21.63 -9.34
CA ASP A 15 -13.23 20.84 -10.58
C ASP A 15 -13.89 19.48 -10.33
N GLY A 16 -14.22 18.76 -11.41
CA GLY A 16 -14.77 17.42 -11.31
C GLY A 16 -14.78 16.64 -12.61
N ALA A 17 -14.60 15.34 -12.49
CA ALA A 17 -14.55 14.41 -13.58
C ALA A 17 -15.40 13.17 -13.33
N CYS A 18 -15.72 12.45 -14.40
CA CYS A 18 -16.53 11.24 -14.36
C CYS A 18 -15.75 10.04 -14.89
N SER A 19 -15.98 8.89 -14.27
CA SER A 19 -15.46 7.60 -14.75
C SER A 19 -16.51 6.51 -14.56
N GLY A 20 -16.40 5.43 -15.31
CA GLY A 20 -17.26 4.26 -15.12
C GLY A 20 -17.02 3.64 -13.75
N ASN A 21 -15.77 3.33 -13.43
CA ASN A 21 -15.31 2.82 -12.13
C ASN A 21 -14.26 3.75 -11.54
N LEU A 22 -14.09 3.71 -10.22
CA LEU A 22 -12.93 4.32 -9.58
C LEU A 22 -11.67 3.51 -9.93
N LEU A 23 -10.55 4.19 -10.16
CA LEU A 23 -9.27 3.51 -10.40
C LEU A 23 -8.86 2.64 -9.21
N THR A 24 -9.35 2.95 -8.03
CA THR A 24 -9.07 2.25 -6.77
C THR A 24 -9.94 1.01 -6.53
N ASP A 25 -11.12 0.90 -7.13
CA ASP A 25 -12.07 -0.19 -6.87
C ASP A 25 -11.74 -1.51 -7.58
N GLY A 26 -10.57 -1.57 -8.21
CA GLY A 26 -10.22 -2.67 -9.09
C GLY A 26 -10.92 -2.53 -10.45
N LEU A 27 -10.12 -2.49 -11.50
CA LEU A 27 -10.63 -2.36 -12.86
C LEU A 27 -11.27 -3.67 -13.32
N SER A 28 -12.34 -3.58 -14.09
CA SER A 28 -12.96 -4.74 -14.70
C SER A 28 -11.99 -5.45 -15.64
N GLY A 29 -11.99 -6.78 -15.62
CA GLY A 29 -11.24 -7.58 -16.61
C GLY A 29 -12.04 -7.68 -17.90
N GLU A 30 -11.43 -7.35 -19.02
CA GLU A 30 -12.02 -7.54 -20.34
C GLU A 30 -11.01 -8.19 -21.30
N GLY A 31 -11.51 -8.94 -22.27
CA GLY A 31 -10.66 -9.62 -23.24
C GLY A 31 -10.28 -8.70 -24.40
N VAL A 32 -9.01 -8.76 -24.77
CA VAL A 32 -8.50 -8.11 -25.97
C VAL A 32 -7.91 -9.18 -26.88
N THR A 33 -8.19 -9.08 -28.16
CA THR A 33 -7.66 -10.01 -29.17
C THR A 33 -6.38 -9.43 -29.76
N THR A 34 -5.28 -10.18 -29.67
CA THR A 34 -3.99 -9.82 -30.25
C THR A 34 -3.99 -9.98 -31.77
N ASP A 35 -2.96 -9.45 -32.44
CA ASP A 35 -2.78 -9.59 -33.91
C ASP A 35 -2.73 -11.07 -34.34
N ASN A 36 -2.30 -11.98 -33.44
CA ASN A 36 -2.24 -13.42 -33.72
C ASN A 36 -3.55 -14.15 -33.39
N GLY A 37 -4.61 -13.43 -33.06
CA GLY A 37 -5.92 -14.00 -32.70
C GLY A 37 -6.00 -14.60 -31.30
N GLN A 38 -4.96 -14.43 -30.48
CA GLN A 38 -4.99 -14.87 -29.08
C GLN A 38 -5.82 -13.92 -28.24
N TRP A 39 -6.55 -14.48 -27.29
CA TRP A 39 -7.32 -13.71 -26.33
C TRP A 39 -6.48 -13.45 -25.07
N MET A 40 -6.40 -12.18 -24.63
CA MET A 40 -5.69 -11.77 -23.44
C MET A 40 -6.58 -10.95 -22.53
N SER A 41 -6.54 -11.22 -21.23
CA SER A 41 -7.29 -10.43 -20.25
C SER A 41 -6.55 -9.13 -19.95
N MET A 42 -7.22 -8.02 -20.15
CA MET A 42 -6.74 -6.66 -19.88
C MET A 42 -7.66 -5.99 -18.87
N ARG A 43 -7.17 -4.96 -18.23
CA ARG A 43 -8.02 -4.09 -17.42
C ARG A 43 -8.73 -3.07 -18.29
N TRP A 44 -9.98 -2.81 -17.95
CA TRP A 44 -10.84 -1.89 -18.69
C TRP A 44 -11.53 -0.90 -17.75
N VAL A 45 -11.66 0.33 -18.22
CA VAL A 45 -12.35 1.42 -17.54
C VAL A 45 -12.95 2.39 -18.55
N GLU A 46 -13.98 3.14 -18.15
CA GLU A 46 -14.50 4.25 -18.92
C GLU A 46 -14.06 5.57 -18.32
N PHE A 47 -13.48 6.44 -19.15
CA PHE A 47 -13.08 7.79 -18.76
C PHE A 47 -13.94 8.84 -19.46
N GLY A 48 -14.48 9.76 -18.67
CA GLY A 48 -15.01 11.01 -19.21
C GLY A 48 -13.88 11.85 -19.83
N LYS A 49 -14.25 12.79 -20.71
CA LYS A 49 -13.31 13.65 -21.42
C LYS A 49 -12.29 14.34 -20.51
N ASP A 50 -12.73 14.79 -19.34
CA ASP A 50 -11.91 15.56 -18.42
C ASP A 50 -11.18 14.69 -17.38
N TYR A 51 -11.37 13.36 -17.40
CA TYR A 51 -10.89 12.47 -16.35
C TYR A 51 -9.36 12.37 -16.27
N ALA A 52 -8.70 12.14 -17.40
CA ALA A 52 -7.25 11.99 -17.42
C ALA A 52 -6.52 13.28 -16.98
N PRO A 53 -6.92 14.49 -17.44
CA PRO A 53 -6.39 15.75 -16.92
C PRO A 53 -6.71 15.99 -15.43
N PHE A 54 -7.94 15.68 -15.00
CA PHE A 54 -8.36 15.82 -13.61
C PHE A 54 -7.51 14.98 -12.67
N MET A 55 -7.23 13.72 -13.03
CA MET A 55 -6.37 12.81 -12.29
C MET A 55 -4.88 13.07 -12.51
N LYS A 56 -4.52 14.07 -13.34
CA LYS A 56 -3.13 14.41 -13.71
C LYS A 56 -2.37 13.22 -14.28
N LEU A 57 -3.04 12.36 -15.06
CA LEU A 57 -2.40 11.23 -15.72
C LEU A 57 -1.46 11.76 -16.80
N GLU A 58 -0.21 11.27 -16.79
CA GLU A 58 0.81 11.69 -17.74
C GLU A 58 0.72 10.88 -19.04
N PHE A 59 0.85 11.58 -20.16
CA PHE A 59 0.91 10.94 -21.48
C PHE A 59 2.36 10.67 -21.87
N ALA A 60 2.64 9.44 -22.32
CA ALA A 60 3.89 9.08 -22.95
C ALA A 60 3.87 9.47 -24.44
N GLU A 61 2.70 9.30 -25.12
CA GLU A 61 2.51 9.61 -26.54
C GLU A 61 1.04 9.95 -26.84
N GLY A 62 0.83 10.72 -27.88
CA GLY A 62 -0.52 11.02 -28.40
C GLY A 62 -1.26 12.10 -27.61
N LYS A 63 -2.58 11.99 -27.53
CA LYS A 63 -3.47 12.98 -26.91
C LYS A 63 -4.60 12.31 -26.13
N ASN A 64 -5.33 13.11 -25.34
CA ASN A 64 -6.53 12.66 -24.65
C ASN A 64 -7.67 12.33 -25.62
N MET A 65 -8.63 11.53 -25.16
CA MET A 65 -9.86 11.23 -25.89
C MET A 65 -10.77 12.46 -25.95
N ASP A 66 -11.37 12.68 -27.10
CA ASP A 66 -12.34 13.77 -27.32
C ASP A 66 -13.66 13.29 -27.92
N ALA A 67 -13.76 12.01 -28.30
CA ALA A 67 -14.95 11.44 -28.95
C ALA A 67 -15.08 9.92 -28.67
N PRO A 68 -16.31 9.36 -28.77
CA PRO A 68 -16.54 7.92 -28.75
C PRO A 68 -15.71 7.17 -29.80
N GLY A 69 -15.34 5.94 -29.51
CA GLY A 69 -14.48 5.11 -30.37
C GLY A 69 -12.99 5.40 -30.28
N GLN A 70 -12.60 6.37 -29.50
CA GLN A 70 -11.21 6.61 -29.11
C GLN A 70 -10.91 5.90 -27.81
N ILE A 71 -9.67 5.43 -27.65
CA ILE A 71 -9.21 4.78 -26.45
C ILE A 71 -7.83 5.28 -26.03
N LEU A 72 -7.58 5.21 -24.71
CA LEU A 72 -6.25 5.36 -24.13
C LEU A 72 -5.76 3.98 -23.69
N VAL A 73 -4.47 3.76 -23.76
CA VAL A 73 -3.81 2.56 -23.23
C VAL A 73 -2.64 2.99 -22.35
N ASN A 74 -2.18 2.11 -21.45
CA ASN A 74 -0.95 2.37 -20.72
C ASN A 74 0.27 1.68 -21.38
N GLU A 75 1.48 2.02 -20.95
CA GLU A 75 2.72 1.46 -21.51
C GLU A 75 2.79 -0.07 -21.34
N THR A 76 2.32 -0.59 -20.21
CA THR A 76 2.24 -2.04 -19.95
C THR A 76 1.32 -2.76 -20.94
N PHE A 77 0.21 -2.13 -21.37
CA PHE A 77 -0.64 -2.67 -22.42
C PHE A 77 0.14 -2.84 -23.74
N LEU A 78 0.91 -1.83 -24.14
CA LEU A 78 1.71 -1.88 -25.37
C LEU A 78 2.78 -2.98 -25.30
N LYS A 79 3.49 -3.10 -24.19
CA LYS A 79 4.48 -4.17 -23.97
C LYS A 79 3.84 -5.56 -24.10
N MET A 80 2.67 -5.76 -23.52
CA MET A 80 1.95 -7.04 -23.58
C MET A 80 1.44 -7.38 -24.99
N MET A 81 1.04 -6.37 -25.74
CA MET A 81 0.58 -6.52 -27.13
C MET A 81 1.74 -6.55 -28.15
N HIS A 82 2.97 -6.24 -27.75
CA HIS A 82 4.13 -5.99 -28.62
C HIS A 82 3.86 -4.90 -29.66
N TRP A 83 3.25 -3.79 -29.20
CA TRP A 83 2.84 -2.66 -30.02
C TRP A 83 3.58 -1.36 -29.69
N GLU A 84 4.79 -1.46 -29.15
CA GLU A 84 5.61 -0.30 -28.80
C GLU A 84 5.92 0.58 -30.01
N ASP A 85 6.02 -0.03 -31.20
CA ASP A 85 6.22 0.71 -32.44
C ASP A 85 4.88 1.20 -33.00
N LYS A 86 4.73 2.53 -33.10
CA LYS A 86 3.55 3.21 -33.70
C LYS A 86 2.21 2.74 -33.10
N PRO A 87 1.97 2.95 -31.80
CA PRO A 87 0.72 2.54 -31.17
C PRO A 87 -0.50 3.37 -31.60
N ILE A 88 -0.28 4.65 -31.93
CA ILE A 88 -1.37 5.58 -32.26
C ILE A 88 -2.04 5.19 -33.56
N GLY A 89 -3.38 5.15 -33.53
CA GLY A 89 -4.23 4.75 -34.66
C GLY A 89 -4.49 3.26 -34.77
N ARG A 90 -3.78 2.39 -33.98
CA ARG A 90 -4.09 0.97 -33.95
C ARG A 90 -5.47 0.72 -33.36
N GLN A 91 -6.13 -0.32 -33.86
CA GLN A 91 -7.45 -0.73 -33.42
C GLN A 91 -7.37 -1.83 -32.37
N VAL A 92 -8.00 -1.59 -31.23
CA VAL A 92 -8.15 -2.61 -30.19
C VAL A 92 -9.47 -3.34 -30.40
N ARG A 93 -9.44 -4.68 -30.30
CA ARG A 93 -10.59 -5.55 -30.53
C ARG A 93 -10.82 -6.47 -29.33
N ASN A 94 -12.09 -6.71 -29.06
CA ASN A 94 -12.54 -7.74 -28.15
C ASN A 94 -13.36 -8.76 -28.96
N GLY A 95 -12.74 -9.83 -29.42
CA GLY A 95 -13.31 -10.71 -30.41
C GLY A 95 -13.64 -9.98 -31.71
N ASP A 96 -14.87 -10.06 -32.15
CA ASP A 96 -15.36 -9.36 -33.36
C ASP A 96 -15.73 -7.90 -33.10
N ARG A 97 -15.83 -7.47 -31.84
CA ARG A 97 -16.18 -6.11 -31.46
C ARG A 97 -14.93 -5.21 -31.46
N ILE A 98 -15.05 -4.07 -32.11
CA ILE A 98 -14.03 -3.01 -32.04
C ILE A 98 -14.26 -2.22 -30.76
N ALA A 99 -13.28 -2.22 -29.85
CA ALA A 99 -13.31 -1.37 -28.65
C ALA A 99 -13.05 0.10 -29.02
N GLY A 100 -12.11 0.35 -29.92
CA GLY A 100 -11.79 1.69 -30.42
C GLY A 100 -10.40 1.78 -31.03
N ASN A 101 -10.01 3.00 -31.40
CA ASN A 101 -8.68 3.31 -31.93
C ASN A 101 -7.84 4.00 -30.86
N ILE A 102 -6.58 3.60 -30.71
CA ILE A 102 -5.64 4.21 -29.77
C ILE A 102 -5.35 5.65 -30.22
N VAL A 103 -5.64 6.62 -29.35
CA VAL A 103 -5.34 8.05 -29.59
C VAL A 103 -4.27 8.58 -28.64
N GLY A 104 -4.02 7.90 -27.54
CA GLY A 104 -2.99 8.26 -26.59
C GLY A 104 -2.51 7.09 -25.74
N VAL A 105 -1.29 7.20 -25.31
CA VAL A 105 -0.61 6.27 -24.41
C VAL A 105 -0.34 6.99 -23.10
N LEU A 106 -0.85 6.44 -22.01
CA LEU A 106 -0.59 6.92 -20.66
C LEU A 106 0.69 6.26 -20.14
N LYS A 107 1.50 7.01 -19.40
CA LYS A 107 2.55 6.39 -18.59
C LYS A 107 1.91 5.43 -17.61
N ASP A 108 2.67 4.40 -17.24
CA ASP A 108 2.22 3.47 -16.23
C ASP A 108 1.93 4.19 -14.90
N PHE A 109 0.80 3.89 -14.30
CA PHE A 109 0.39 4.45 -13.02
C PHE A 109 -0.26 3.38 -12.16
N ALA A 110 -0.23 3.58 -10.86
CA ALA A 110 -0.83 2.65 -9.93
C ALA A 110 -2.36 2.73 -9.99
N THR A 111 -2.99 1.59 -10.26
CA THR A 111 -4.44 1.38 -10.08
C THR A 111 -4.61 0.51 -8.86
N SER A 112 -5.58 0.72 -8.04
CA SER A 112 -5.91 0.01 -6.79
C SER A 112 -4.75 -0.76 -6.14
N ASN A 113 -4.56 -0.64 -4.86
CA ASN A 113 -3.65 -1.43 -4.02
C ASN A 113 -2.26 -1.70 -4.64
N ALA A 114 -1.56 -0.63 -5.04
CA ALA A 114 -0.24 -0.66 -5.67
C ALA A 114 0.80 -1.48 -4.88
N ALA A 115 0.56 -1.67 -3.58
CA ALA A 115 1.41 -2.49 -2.73
C ALA A 115 1.36 -3.99 -3.11
N TYR A 116 0.23 -4.46 -3.65
CA TYR A 116 0.02 -5.89 -3.93
C TYR A 116 -0.10 -6.26 -5.40
N VAL A 117 -0.41 -5.28 -6.26
CA VAL A 117 -0.72 -5.54 -7.66
C VAL A 117 0.23 -4.73 -8.53
N ALA A 118 1.05 -5.43 -9.32
CA ALA A 118 1.87 -4.81 -10.36
C ALA A 118 0.98 -4.00 -11.31
N VAL A 119 1.55 -2.97 -11.92
CA VAL A 119 0.89 -2.23 -12.98
C VAL A 119 0.36 -3.21 -14.02
N GLN A 120 -0.95 -3.19 -14.23
CA GLN A 120 -1.61 -4.11 -15.14
C GLN A 120 -1.83 -3.46 -16.50
N PRO A 121 -1.82 -4.26 -17.59
CA PRO A 121 -2.17 -3.77 -18.91
C PRO A 121 -3.62 -3.27 -18.89
N MET A 122 -3.82 -2.03 -19.30
CA MET A 122 -5.09 -1.34 -19.18
C MET A 122 -5.42 -0.56 -20.44
N TYR A 123 -6.72 -0.53 -20.79
CA TYR A 123 -7.24 0.42 -21.74
C TYR A 123 -8.47 1.14 -21.19
N ALA A 124 -8.61 2.40 -21.56
CA ALA A 124 -9.76 3.23 -21.22
C ALA A 124 -10.57 3.56 -22.48
N THR A 125 -11.88 3.39 -22.38
CA THR A 125 -12.83 3.79 -23.43
C THR A 125 -13.49 5.12 -23.06
N TYR A 126 -13.99 5.82 -24.07
CA TYR A 126 -14.69 7.09 -23.87
C TYR A 126 -16.06 6.88 -23.23
N LEU A 127 -16.31 7.57 -22.12
CA LEU A 127 -17.61 7.59 -21.45
C LEU A 127 -18.51 8.63 -22.11
N ASP A 128 -19.41 8.18 -22.97
CA ASP A 128 -20.32 9.05 -23.74
C ASP A 128 -21.50 9.55 -22.87
N ARG A 129 -21.98 8.72 -21.96
CA ARG A 129 -23.10 9.05 -21.07
C ARG A 129 -22.69 8.88 -19.65
N PHE A 130 -23.04 9.82 -18.80
CA PHE A 130 -22.78 9.71 -17.38
C PHE A 130 -23.52 8.50 -16.79
N SER A 131 -22.78 7.43 -16.59
CA SER A 131 -23.17 6.28 -15.79
C SER A 131 -21.92 5.85 -15.02
N GLY A 132 -21.88 6.07 -13.74
CA GLY A 132 -20.70 5.67 -12.93
C GLY A 132 -20.42 6.65 -11.81
N ASN A 133 -19.15 6.84 -11.53
CA ASN A 133 -18.69 7.65 -10.42
C ASN A 133 -18.36 9.08 -10.86
N ILE A 134 -18.71 10.05 -10.04
CA ILE A 134 -18.25 11.42 -10.14
C ILE A 134 -17.23 11.69 -9.06
N GLN A 135 -16.11 12.29 -9.43
CA GLN A 135 -15.08 12.75 -8.52
C GLN A 135 -15.01 14.25 -8.57
N LEU A 136 -14.98 14.87 -7.40
CA LEU A 136 -14.98 16.32 -7.24
C LEU A 136 -13.74 16.75 -6.47
N ARG A 137 -13.11 17.83 -6.92
CA ARG A 137 -12.07 18.52 -6.17
C ARG A 137 -12.70 19.65 -5.40
N LEU A 138 -12.56 19.61 -4.08
CA LEU A 138 -13.10 20.64 -3.20
C LEU A 138 -12.01 21.65 -2.85
N LYS A 139 -12.43 22.90 -2.65
CA LYS A 139 -11.58 23.96 -2.10
C LYS A 139 -11.33 23.71 -0.61
N GLU A 140 -10.29 24.31 -0.08
CA GLU A 140 -10.05 24.35 1.37
C GLU A 140 -11.05 25.29 2.10
N PRO A 141 -11.47 24.98 3.34
CA PRO A 141 -11.12 23.78 4.11
C PRO A 141 -11.92 22.56 3.65
N PHE A 142 -11.20 21.44 3.40
CA PHE A 142 -11.76 20.25 2.75
C PHE A 142 -12.89 19.60 3.55
N ASP A 143 -12.71 19.36 4.85
CA ASP A 143 -13.67 18.61 5.67
C ASP A 143 -15.02 19.35 5.81
N ASP A 144 -14.95 20.67 5.99
CA ASP A 144 -16.14 21.51 6.07
C ASP A 144 -16.91 21.52 4.75
N ASN A 145 -16.17 21.62 3.64
CA ASN A 145 -16.75 21.62 2.30
C ASN A 145 -17.30 20.25 1.91
N LEU A 146 -16.67 19.15 2.34
CA LEU A 146 -17.22 17.81 2.16
C LEU A 146 -18.53 17.61 2.92
N LYS A 147 -18.62 18.11 4.15
CA LYS A 147 -19.86 18.09 4.93
C LYS A 147 -20.97 18.90 4.26
N ARG A 148 -20.65 20.13 3.82
CA ARG A 148 -21.61 20.97 3.06
C ARG A 148 -22.07 20.30 1.78
N LEU A 149 -21.16 19.66 1.04
CA LEU A 149 -21.49 18.94 -0.17
C LEU A 149 -22.53 17.85 0.09
N ASN A 150 -22.35 17.03 1.13
CA ASN A 150 -23.31 15.99 1.49
C ASN A 150 -24.67 16.56 1.93
N GLU A 151 -24.68 17.64 2.71
CA GLU A 151 -25.92 18.34 3.09
C GLU A 151 -26.66 18.94 1.88
N ASP A 152 -25.93 19.47 0.91
CA ASP A 152 -26.52 20.02 -0.30
C ASP A 152 -26.98 18.91 -1.26
N MET A 153 -26.30 17.76 -1.32
CA MET A 153 -26.76 16.60 -2.09
C MET A 153 -28.08 16.05 -1.57
N GLU A 154 -28.23 15.95 -0.26
CA GLU A 154 -29.50 15.52 0.37
C GLU A 154 -30.66 16.46 -0.01
N LYS A 155 -30.42 17.77 -0.04
CA LYS A 155 -31.45 18.77 -0.42
C LYS A 155 -31.74 18.76 -1.92
N LEU A 156 -30.71 18.66 -2.76
CA LEU A 156 -30.84 18.73 -4.24
C LEU A 156 -31.40 17.43 -4.82
N PHE A 157 -31.11 16.30 -4.18
CA PHE A 157 -31.49 14.97 -4.67
C PHE A 157 -32.17 14.11 -3.58
N PRO A 158 -33.31 14.55 -3.01
CA PRO A 158 -33.92 13.90 -1.85
C PRO A 158 -34.41 12.47 -2.11
N THR A 159 -34.51 12.05 -3.38
CA THR A 159 -34.91 10.69 -3.78
C THR A 159 -33.71 9.76 -4.05
N ARG A 160 -32.48 10.26 -3.90
CA ARG A 160 -31.24 9.52 -4.16
C ARG A 160 -30.34 9.64 -2.97
N ASP A 161 -29.84 8.52 -2.52
CA ASP A 161 -28.80 8.48 -1.46
C ASP A 161 -27.43 8.71 -2.12
N ILE A 162 -27.05 9.99 -2.28
CA ILE A 162 -25.76 10.39 -2.85
C ILE A 162 -24.88 10.85 -1.69
N VAL A 163 -23.88 10.05 -1.35
CA VAL A 163 -22.91 10.38 -0.30
C VAL A 163 -21.50 10.45 -0.91
N PHE A 164 -20.86 11.58 -0.69
CA PHE A 164 -19.46 11.76 -1.03
C PHE A 164 -18.56 11.43 0.15
N SER A 165 -17.49 10.72 -0.12
CA SER A 165 -16.42 10.44 0.84
C SER A 165 -15.08 10.94 0.32
N SER A 166 -14.15 11.17 1.23
CA SER A 166 -12.78 11.52 0.87
C SER A 166 -12.13 10.37 0.08
N PHE A 167 -11.41 10.69 -1.00
CA PHE A 167 -10.64 9.71 -1.76
C PHE A 167 -9.56 9.03 -0.90
N GLN A 168 -8.98 9.79 0.05
CA GLN A 168 -8.06 9.23 1.03
C GLN A 168 -8.73 8.14 1.88
N LYS A 169 -9.98 8.34 2.31
CA LYS A 169 -10.72 7.33 3.05
C LYS A 169 -10.92 6.05 2.24
N VAL A 170 -11.21 6.18 0.93
CA VAL A 170 -11.35 5.00 0.05
C VAL A 170 -10.04 4.21 -0.01
N ILE A 171 -8.89 4.91 -0.15
CA ILE A 171 -7.57 4.29 -0.13
C ILE A 171 -7.28 3.63 1.23
N ASP A 172 -7.59 4.32 2.33
CA ASP A 172 -7.37 3.81 3.69
C ASP A 172 -8.23 2.56 3.97
N ASP A 173 -9.49 2.57 3.55
CA ASP A 173 -10.39 1.43 3.68
C ASP A 173 -9.88 0.21 2.89
N GLN A 174 -9.33 0.42 1.70
CA GLN A 174 -8.70 -0.65 0.89
C GLN A 174 -7.43 -1.20 1.53
N ASN A 175 -6.66 -0.35 2.19
CA ASN A 175 -5.43 -0.73 2.89
C ASN A 175 -5.68 -1.19 4.35
N SER A 176 -6.94 -1.21 4.80
CA SER A 176 -7.30 -1.55 6.19
C SER A 176 -6.74 -2.91 6.63
N THR A 177 -6.85 -3.93 5.79
CA THR A 177 -6.34 -5.28 6.07
C THR A 177 -4.84 -5.28 6.40
N VAL A 178 -4.03 -4.51 5.65
CA VAL A 178 -2.57 -4.37 5.89
C VAL A 178 -2.32 -3.64 7.19
N THR A 179 -3.07 -2.57 7.42
CA THR A 179 -2.95 -1.76 8.63
C THR A 179 -3.35 -2.55 9.87
N ASP A 180 -4.42 -3.32 9.79
CA ASP A 180 -4.90 -4.18 10.86
C ASP A 180 -3.89 -5.30 11.18
N PHE A 181 -3.33 -5.93 10.15
CA PHE A 181 -2.26 -6.92 10.32
C PHE A 181 -1.02 -6.31 11.00
N ARG A 182 -0.58 -5.13 10.55
CA ARG A 182 0.54 -4.40 11.19
C ARG A 182 0.26 -4.11 12.64
N ASN A 183 -0.94 -3.62 12.98
CA ASN A 183 -1.33 -3.27 14.34
C ASN A 183 -1.42 -4.53 15.23
N ALA A 184 -1.97 -5.62 14.71
CA ALA A 184 -2.01 -6.91 15.40
C ALA A 184 -0.60 -7.45 15.66
N ALA A 185 0.29 -7.38 14.68
CA ALA A 185 1.69 -7.80 14.83
C ALA A 185 2.44 -6.96 15.88
N LEU A 186 2.24 -5.63 15.89
CA LEU A 186 2.81 -4.74 16.91
C LEU A 186 2.30 -5.08 18.31
N LEU A 187 0.99 -5.30 18.47
CA LEU A 187 0.40 -5.69 19.75
C LEU A 187 0.98 -7.03 20.26
N ALA A 188 1.09 -8.01 19.35
CA ALA A 188 1.72 -9.30 19.68
C ALA A 188 3.18 -9.12 20.09
N ALA A 189 3.97 -8.31 19.39
CA ALA A 189 5.36 -8.03 19.70
C ALA A 189 5.52 -7.39 21.09
N ILE A 190 4.68 -6.40 21.42
CA ILE A 190 4.66 -5.76 22.74
C ILE A 190 4.31 -6.79 23.82
N THR A 191 3.31 -7.63 23.59
CA THR A 191 2.89 -8.66 24.54
C THR A 191 4.03 -9.66 24.81
N ILE A 192 4.69 -10.14 23.75
CA ILE A 192 5.84 -11.03 23.84
C ILE A 192 6.97 -10.37 24.62
N LEU A 193 7.24 -9.08 24.40
CA LEU A 193 8.25 -8.33 25.12
C LEU A 193 7.95 -8.32 26.63
N PHE A 194 6.71 -8.02 27.03
CA PHE A 194 6.30 -8.04 28.44
C PHE A 194 6.48 -9.43 29.07
N VAL A 195 6.02 -10.48 28.41
CA VAL A 195 6.18 -11.87 28.90
C VAL A 195 7.65 -12.23 29.04
N THR A 196 8.47 -11.84 28.08
CA THR A 196 9.94 -12.10 28.13
C THR A 196 10.59 -11.37 29.29
N LEU A 197 10.24 -10.09 29.52
CA LEU A 197 10.77 -9.33 30.68
C LEU A 197 10.35 -9.94 32.01
N MET A 198 9.09 -10.38 32.16
CA MET A 198 8.63 -11.06 33.37
C MET A 198 9.38 -12.39 33.57
N GLY A 199 9.59 -13.16 32.50
CA GLY A 199 10.38 -14.40 32.56
C GLY A 199 11.83 -14.13 32.94
N LEU A 200 12.46 -13.08 32.43
CA LEU A 200 13.81 -12.68 32.77
C LEU A 200 13.95 -12.30 34.24
N ILE A 201 13.00 -11.52 34.77
CA ILE A 201 12.98 -11.16 36.20
C ILE A 201 12.88 -12.42 37.06
N GLY A 202 11.98 -13.35 36.69
CA GLY A 202 11.85 -14.63 37.39
C GLY A 202 13.15 -15.46 37.38
N TYR A 203 13.77 -15.56 36.21
CA TYR A 203 15.06 -16.24 36.03
C TYR A 203 16.17 -15.63 36.89
N ILE A 204 16.32 -14.31 36.87
CA ILE A 204 17.33 -13.60 37.66
C ILE A 204 17.12 -13.87 39.16
N ASN A 205 15.88 -13.81 39.64
CA ASN A 205 15.57 -14.07 41.06
C ASN A 205 15.90 -15.50 41.46
N ASP A 206 15.58 -16.51 40.66
CA ASP A 206 15.92 -17.91 40.93
C ASP A 206 17.44 -18.11 40.91
N GLU A 207 18.15 -17.54 39.97
CA GLU A 207 19.59 -17.66 39.84
C GLU A 207 20.34 -16.98 41.04
N ILE A 208 19.86 -15.82 41.49
CA ILE A 208 20.39 -15.15 42.71
C ILE A 208 20.21 -16.05 43.91
N GLN A 209 19.07 -16.70 44.07
CA GLN A 209 18.81 -17.61 45.17
C GLN A 209 19.74 -18.84 45.11
N ARG A 210 19.91 -19.44 43.96
CA ARG A 210 20.81 -20.60 43.76
C ARG A 210 22.25 -20.27 44.06
N ARG A 211 22.75 -19.10 43.70
CA ARG A 211 24.14 -18.68 43.88
C ARG A 211 24.35 -17.80 45.11
N SER A 212 23.38 -17.70 46.01
CA SER A 212 23.43 -16.81 47.16
C SER A 212 24.65 -17.02 48.03
N LYS A 213 25.10 -18.29 48.27
CA LYS A 213 26.29 -18.62 49.01
C LYS A 213 27.59 -18.16 48.33
N GLU A 214 27.68 -18.35 47.02
CA GLU A 214 28.83 -17.89 46.22
C GLU A 214 28.92 -16.37 46.19
N ILE A 215 27.81 -15.70 46.04
CA ILE A 215 27.70 -14.24 46.07
C ILE A 215 28.13 -13.71 47.45
N ALA A 216 27.67 -14.33 48.54
CA ALA A 216 28.04 -13.96 49.89
C ALA A 216 29.55 -14.09 50.13
N ILE A 217 30.16 -15.20 49.73
CA ILE A 217 31.62 -15.45 49.89
C ILE A 217 32.41 -14.39 49.09
N ARG A 218 32.02 -14.10 47.88
CA ARG A 218 32.69 -13.08 47.05
C ARG A 218 32.55 -11.68 47.64
N LYS A 219 31.36 -11.34 48.17
CA LYS A 219 31.11 -10.04 48.81
C LYS A 219 31.94 -9.85 50.06
N VAL A 220 32.11 -10.90 50.90
CA VAL A 220 33.00 -10.87 52.09
C VAL A 220 34.47 -10.71 51.70
N ASN A 221 34.87 -11.25 50.54
CA ASN A 221 36.23 -11.09 50.00
C ASN A 221 36.42 -9.76 49.21
N GLY A 222 35.48 -8.80 49.31
CA GLY A 222 35.63 -7.47 48.73
C GLY A 222 35.27 -7.35 47.26
N ALA A 223 34.52 -8.30 46.68
CA ALA A 223 34.08 -8.20 45.30
C ALA A 223 33.05 -7.08 45.15
N GLU A 224 33.23 -6.23 44.15
CA GLU A 224 32.31 -5.18 43.78
C GLU A 224 31.04 -5.75 43.14
N ALA A 225 29.92 -5.03 43.28
CA ALA A 225 28.63 -5.40 42.66
C ALA A 225 28.72 -5.56 41.15
N SER A 226 29.56 -4.76 40.49
CA SER A 226 29.88 -4.83 39.05
C SER A 226 30.41 -6.20 38.61
N SER A 227 31.27 -6.82 39.45
CA SER A 227 31.83 -8.14 39.20
C SER A 227 30.77 -9.25 39.24
N ILE A 228 29.80 -9.14 40.14
CA ILE A 228 28.67 -10.06 40.25
C ILE A 228 27.72 -9.89 39.06
N LEU A 229 27.42 -8.65 38.69
CA LEU A 229 26.57 -8.33 37.56
C LEU A 229 27.17 -8.88 36.26
N ARG A 230 28.47 -8.73 36.04
CA ARG A 230 29.19 -9.26 34.86
C ARG A 230 29.08 -10.79 34.77
N LEU A 231 29.06 -11.50 35.87
CA LEU A 231 28.90 -12.94 35.89
C LEU A 231 27.51 -13.34 35.38
N PHE A 232 26.45 -12.70 35.89
CA PHE A 232 25.07 -12.95 35.45
C PHE A 232 24.86 -12.56 33.99
N SER A 233 25.37 -11.42 33.59
CA SER A 233 25.26 -10.96 32.19
C SER A 233 25.89 -11.94 31.22
N LYS A 234 26.99 -12.57 31.58
CA LYS A 234 27.66 -13.58 30.75
C LYS A 234 26.79 -14.82 30.57
N ASP A 235 26.18 -15.32 31.63
CA ASP A 235 25.34 -16.52 31.57
C ASP A 235 24.07 -16.26 30.77
N ILE A 236 23.40 -15.13 31.00
CA ILE A 236 22.22 -14.69 30.21
C ILE A 236 22.58 -14.55 28.73
N PHE A 237 23.74 -13.98 28.41
CA PHE A 237 24.20 -13.83 27.03
C PHE A 237 24.34 -15.17 26.32
N TRP A 238 24.98 -16.16 26.94
CA TRP A 238 25.18 -17.48 26.34
C TRP A 238 23.87 -18.26 26.16
N ILE A 239 22.89 -18.05 27.04
CA ILE A 239 21.56 -18.65 26.92
C ILE A 239 20.71 -17.95 25.84
N SER A 240 20.80 -16.61 25.75
CA SER A 240 20.03 -15.83 24.80
C SER A 240 20.57 -15.90 23.37
N LEU A 241 21.84 -16.13 23.16
CA LEU A 241 22.49 -16.14 21.84
C LEU A 241 21.86 -17.12 20.86
N PRO A 242 21.62 -18.41 21.20
CA PRO A 242 20.93 -19.33 20.29
C PRO A 242 19.48 -18.91 19.98
N ALA A 243 18.78 -18.38 20.98
CA ALA A 243 17.40 -17.93 20.81
C ALA A 243 17.30 -16.72 19.88
N VAL A 244 18.21 -15.74 20.00
CA VAL A 244 18.30 -14.58 19.11
C VAL A 244 18.66 -15.00 17.70
N PHE A 245 19.58 -15.95 17.55
CA PHE A 245 19.98 -16.46 16.24
C PHE A 245 18.83 -17.21 15.54
N LEU A 246 18.18 -18.13 16.23
CA LEU A 246 17.04 -18.89 15.66
C LEU A 246 15.83 -17.98 15.39
N GLY A 247 15.52 -17.06 16.32
CA GLY A 247 14.47 -16.08 16.17
C GLY A 247 14.72 -15.14 14.98
N GLY A 248 15.97 -14.70 14.82
CA GLY A 248 16.40 -13.87 13.71
C GLY A 248 16.28 -14.58 12.36
N LEU A 249 16.73 -15.84 12.27
CA LEU A 249 16.55 -16.65 11.05
C LEU A 249 15.08 -16.86 10.71
N GLY A 250 14.26 -17.16 11.72
CA GLY A 250 12.81 -17.31 11.54
C GLY A 250 12.16 -16.00 11.07
N ALA A 251 12.50 -14.87 11.66
CA ALA A 251 12.01 -13.56 11.27
C ALA A 251 12.42 -13.19 9.83
N TRP A 252 13.66 -13.48 9.44
CA TRP A 252 14.15 -13.25 8.09
C TRP A 252 13.40 -14.11 7.06
N TYR A 253 13.21 -15.41 7.35
CA TYR A 253 12.52 -16.33 6.44
C TYR A 253 11.02 -15.94 6.28
N ILE A 254 10.32 -15.75 7.40
CA ILE A 254 8.88 -15.41 7.38
C ILE A 254 8.68 -14.01 6.77
N GLY A 255 9.55 -13.06 7.12
CA GLY A 255 9.53 -11.71 6.55
C GLY A 255 9.76 -11.72 5.05
N GLY A 256 10.71 -12.53 4.56
CA GLY A 256 10.96 -12.71 3.12
C GLY A 256 9.72 -13.22 2.38
N VAL A 257 9.13 -14.31 2.85
CA VAL A 257 7.90 -14.88 2.27
C VAL A 257 6.74 -13.87 2.28
N TRP A 258 6.64 -13.04 3.31
CA TRP A 258 5.58 -12.04 3.39
C TRP A 258 5.84 -10.86 2.45
N ILE A 259 7.10 -10.41 2.32
CA ILE A 259 7.49 -9.31 1.43
C ILE A 259 7.35 -9.69 -0.05
N GLU A 260 7.58 -10.95 -0.41
CA GLU A 260 7.37 -11.44 -1.78
C GLU A 260 5.92 -11.28 -2.28
N GLN A 261 4.96 -11.07 -1.39
CA GLN A 261 3.57 -10.78 -1.77
C GLN A 261 3.35 -9.33 -2.22
N PHE A 262 4.34 -8.45 -1.99
CA PHE A 262 4.28 -7.04 -2.40
C PHE A 262 5.07 -6.83 -3.70
N VAL A 263 4.51 -6.01 -4.59
CA VAL A 263 5.14 -5.72 -5.89
C VAL A 263 6.38 -4.84 -5.74
N GLU A 264 6.33 -3.90 -4.80
CA GLU A 264 7.48 -3.08 -4.40
C GLU A 264 7.96 -3.55 -3.03
N GLY A 265 8.65 -4.67 -2.99
CA GLY A 265 9.31 -5.16 -1.77
C GLY A 265 10.49 -4.27 -1.40
N VAL A 266 10.54 -3.83 -0.16
CA VAL A 266 11.77 -3.27 0.40
C VAL A 266 12.74 -4.44 0.60
N ASP A 267 13.88 -4.39 -0.08
CA ASP A 267 14.95 -5.37 0.13
C ASP A 267 15.41 -5.30 1.60
N PHE A 268 14.95 -6.23 2.42
CA PHE A 268 15.50 -6.48 3.75
C PHE A 268 16.86 -7.14 3.60
N GLY A 269 17.83 -6.35 3.11
CA GLY A 269 19.20 -6.79 3.00
C GLY A 269 19.80 -7.15 4.36
N ILE A 270 20.84 -7.95 4.34
CA ILE A 270 21.65 -8.33 5.50
C ILE A 270 22.01 -7.13 6.42
N CYS A 271 22.04 -5.90 5.86
CA CYS A 271 22.26 -4.67 6.63
C CYS A 271 21.17 -4.36 7.66
N GLY A 272 19.89 -4.61 7.38
CA GLY A 272 18.81 -4.43 8.36
C GLY A 272 18.92 -5.41 9.52
N PHE A 273 19.32 -6.65 9.22
CA PHE A 273 19.58 -7.67 10.21
C PHE A 273 20.80 -7.35 11.09
N LEU A 274 21.88 -6.86 10.47
CA LEU A 274 23.09 -6.42 11.17
C LEU A 274 22.82 -5.20 12.07
N LEU A 275 21.97 -4.27 11.66
CA LEU A 275 21.58 -3.12 12.47
C LEU A 275 20.87 -3.54 13.76
N ILE A 276 19.98 -4.53 13.71
CA ILE A 276 19.31 -5.07 14.89
C ILE A 276 20.32 -5.80 15.80
N ALA A 277 21.20 -6.61 15.21
CA ALA A 277 22.24 -7.32 15.94
C ALA A 277 23.29 -6.37 16.59
N VAL A 278 23.67 -5.29 15.88
CA VAL A 278 24.63 -4.27 16.37
C VAL A 278 23.99 -3.38 17.42
N SER A 279 22.71 -3.02 17.32
CA SER A 279 21.99 -2.28 18.37
C SER A 279 21.98 -3.06 19.69
N TYR A 280 21.82 -4.38 19.63
CA TYR A 280 21.89 -5.25 20.79
C TYR A 280 23.30 -5.29 21.42
N THR A 281 24.35 -5.25 20.62
CA THR A 281 25.75 -5.22 21.11
C THR A 281 26.18 -3.84 21.59
N HIS A 282 25.63 -2.77 21.01
CA HIS A 282 25.97 -1.37 21.39
C HIS A 282 25.36 -0.96 22.74
N LEU A 283 24.14 -1.42 23.04
CA LEU A 283 23.54 -1.24 24.38
C LEU A 283 24.40 -1.85 25.49
N ARG A 284 25.14 -2.90 25.18
CA ARG A 284 26.05 -3.53 26.14
C ARG A 284 27.38 -2.77 26.36
N ALA A 285 27.86 -2.03 25.37
CA ALA A 285 29.10 -1.26 25.45
C ALA A 285 28.94 -0.03 26.37
N HIS A 286 27.74 0.55 26.46
CA HIS A 286 27.43 1.68 27.34
C HIS A 286 27.15 1.30 28.80
N GLU A 287 26.96 0.01 29.11
CA GLU A 287 26.82 -0.46 30.50
C GLU A 287 28.19 -0.80 31.17
N THR A 288 29.30 -0.62 30.47
CA THR A 288 30.64 -0.97 30.94
C THR A 288 31.59 0.24 31.13
N GLU A 289 31.12 1.46 30.96
CA GLU A 289 31.76 2.71 31.43
C GLU A 289 30.97 3.27 32.62
#